data_824532d2e59df3c2ced9c0875d6b0be0
#
_entry.id   824532d2e59df3c2ced9c0875d6b0be0
#
_cell.length_a   1.000
_cell.length_b   1.000
_cell.length_c   1.000
_cell.angle_alpha   90.00
_cell.angle_beta   90.00
_cell.angle_gamma   90.00
#
_symmetry.space_group_name_H-M   'P 1'
#
loop_
_entity.id
_entity.type
_entity.pdbx_description
1 polymer ?
#
loop_
_entity_poly.entity_id
_entity_poly.type
_entity_poly.pdbx_seq_one_letter_code
_entity_poly.pdbx_strand_id
1 'polypeptide(L)'
;GDELSNIDVFHTHPLYQKIEHRWGTRSAEITDFIIKDKSGNYPTTVIGGESIEVKFRCLFHEDISSPFFGILLKTPDGVILYGASSRELMPEDIGLVKKGSVIDFTFKLKMNFNNGPILFSVGLTHCDEFGSDEPLDRRYDAILINVDHKKRFIGLVDAETECVIEVNK
;
A
#
# COMPACT_ATOMS: atom_id res chain seq x y z
N GLY A 1 -7.38 15.20 -12.95
CA GLY A 1 -6.80 14.03 -13.56
C GLY A 1 -6.08 13.13 -12.59
N ASP A 2 -5.74 11.98 -13.08
CA ASP A 2 -5.05 10.94 -12.33
C ASP A 2 -3.52 11.10 -12.37
N GLU A 3 -3.07 12.30 -12.69
CA GLU A 3 -1.64 12.54 -12.85
C GLU A 3 -0.98 12.75 -11.48
N LEU A 4 -0.09 11.81 -11.14
CA LEU A 4 0.71 11.90 -9.94
C LEU A 4 1.86 12.90 -10.11
N SER A 5 2.26 13.52 -9.01
CA SER A 5 3.32 14.53 -8.99
C SER A 5 4.71 13.90 -8.85
N ASN A 6 5.68 14.46 -9.59
CA ASN A 6 7.10 14.15 -9.40
C ASN A 6 7.70 14.91 -8.22
N ILE A 7 7.00 15.94 -7.73
CA ILE A 7 7.38 16.68 -6.53
C ILE A 7 6.67 16.04 -5.35
N ASP A 8 7.33 15.95 -4.21
CA ASP A 8 6.75 15.35 -3.00
C ASP A 8 5.57 16.20 -2.51
N VAL A 9 4.37 15.73 -2.83
CA VAL A 9 3.10 16.27 -2.40
C VAL A 9 2.27 15.25 -1.61
N PHE A 10 2.90 14.17 -1.23
CA PHE A 10 2.26 13.06 -0.51
C PHE A 10 1.46 13.56 0.71
N HIS A 11 2.03 14.52 1.45
CA HIS A 11 1.43 15.11 2.64
C HIS A 11 0.19 15.98 2.38
N THR A 12 -0.11 16.30 1.13
CA THR A 12 -1.28 17.12 0.77
C THR A 12 -2.54 16.29 0.54
N HIS A 13 -2.39 14.96 0.45
CA HIS A 13 -3.51 14.08 0.19
C HIS A 13 -4.47 14.02 1.39
N PRO A 14 -5.82 14.01 1.17
CA PRO A 14 -6.79 13.96 2.27
C PRO A 14 -6.66 12.76 3.20
N LEU A 15 -6.14 11.64 2.71
CA LEU A 15 -5.93 10.42 3.51
C LEU A 15 -4.60 10.41 4.27
N TYR A 16 -3.74 11.39 4.03
CA TYR A 16 -2.44 11.49 4.69
C TYR A 16 -2.56 11.69 6.20
N GLN A 17 -1.68 11.03 6.94
CA GLN A 17 -1.66 11.09 8.40
C GLN A 17 -0.36 11.75 8.89
N LYS A 18 -0.50 12.81 9.69
CA LYS A 18 0.64 13.56 10.25
C LYS A 18 1.47 12.75 11.26
N ILE A 19 0.94 11.61 11.72
CA ILE A 19 1.68 10.70 12.60
C ILE A 19 2.74 9.89 11.84
N GLU A 20 2.85 10.09 10.55
CA GLU A 20 3.84 9.43 9.71
C GLU A 20 5.24 9.47 10.34
N HIS A 21 5.89 8.30 10.35
CA HIS A 21 7.33 8.20 10.60
C HIS A 21 8.04 7.88 9.29
N ARG A 22 8.82 8.82 8.79
CA ARG A 22 9.52 8.70 7.51
C ARG A 22 11.03 8.60 7.72
N TRP A 23 11.65 7.59 7.06
CA TRP A 23 13.09 7.37 7.15
C TRP A 23 13.61 6.61 5.91
N GLY A 24 14.91 6.62 5.73
CA GLY A 24 15.58 6.01 4.59
C GLY A 24 16.71 6.88 4.09
N THR A 25 17.45 6.38 3.10
CA THR A 25 18.57 7.12 2.49
C THR A 25 18.11 8.33 1.69
N ARG A 26 16.91 8.28 1.16
CA ARG A 26 16.31 9.26 0.22
C ARG A 26 17.03 9.33 -1.13
N SER A 27 17.80 8.32 -1.49
CA SER A 27 18.34 8.19 -2.85
C SER A 27 17.24 7.99 -3.89
N ALA A 28 16.06 7.57 -3.45
CA ALA A 28 14.81 7.64 -4.19
C ALA A 28 13.70 8.00 -3.21
N GLU A 29 12.66 8.67 -3.68
CA GLU A 29 11.58 9.16 -2.82
C GLU A 29 10.21 8.78 -3.35
N ILE A 30 9.30 8.46 -2.43
CA ILE A 30 7.88 8.28 -2.72
C ILE A 30 7.24 9.68 -2.69
N THR A 31 6.86 10.19 -3.84
CA THR A 31 6.45 11.60 -3.99
C THR A 31 4.95 11.81 -3.92
N ASP A 32 4.17 10.80 -4.31
CA ASP A 32 2.72 10.96 -4.39
C ASP A 32 2.02 9.59 -4.40
N PHE A 33 0.73 9.60 -4.13
CA PHE A 33 -0.10 8.40 -4.22
C PHE A 33 -1.53 8.73 -4.61
N ILE A 34 -2.24 7.72 -5.09
CA ILE A 34 -3.65 7.80 -5.40
C ILE A 34 -4.32 6.47 -5.07
N ILE A 35 -5.51 6.53 -4.48
CA ILE A 35 -6.33 5.36 -4.19
C ILE A 35 -7.65 5.50 -4.92
N LYS A 36 -8.02 4.45 -5.66
CA LYS A 36 -9.29 4.36 -6.38
C LYS A 36 -10.05 3.12 -5.92
N ASP A 37 -11.38 3.28 -5.83
CA ASP A 37 -12.26 2.12 -5.68
C ASP A 37 -12.53 1.45 -7.05
N LYS A 38 -13.30 0.37 -7.03
CA LYS A 38 -13.63 -0.38 -8.27
C LYS A 38 -14.43 0.44 -9.30
N SER A 39 -15.06 1.54 -8.87
CA SER A 39 -15.82 2.44 -9.75
C SER A 39 -14.98 3.60 -10.29
N GLY A 40 -13.68 3.66 -9.91
CA GLY A 40 -12.77 4.72 -10.31
C GLY A 40 -12.89 5.99 -9.48
N ASN A 41 -13.63 5.96 -8.38
CA ASN A 41 -13.76 7.08 -7.44
C ASN A 41 -12.61 7.09 -6.43
N TYR A 42 -12.42 8.22 -5.76
CA TYR A 42 -11.38 8.44 -4.75
C TYR A 42 -12.01 8.35 -3.34
N PRO A 43 -12.06 7.14 -2.74
CA PRO A 43 -12.80 6.94 -1.50
C PRO A 43 -12.00 7.41 -0.29
N THR A 44 -12.71 7.85 0.75
CA THR A 44 -12.20 7.94 2.13
C THR A 44 -12.66 6.74 2.96
N THR A 45 -13.72 6.09 2.52
CA THR A 45 -14.25 4.85 3.08
C THR A 45 -14.47 3.86 1.94
N VAL A 46 -13.94 2.66 2.09
CA VAL A 46 -14.09 1.57 1.11
C VAL A 46 -15.09 0.54 1.63
N ILE A 47 -15.77 -0.11 0.70
CA ILE A 47 -16.68 -1.21 1.04
C ILE A 47 -15.84 -2.46 1.29
N GLY A 48 -15.99 -3.06 2.47
CA GLY A 48 -15.27 -4.28 2.84
C GLY A 48 -15.58 -5.42 1.87
N GLY A 49 -14.53 -6.14 1.50
CA GLY A 49 -14.61 -7.20 0.49
C GLY A 49 -14.44 -6.72 -0.95
N GLU A 50 -14.48 -5.43 -1.21
CA GLU A 50 -14.22 -4.88 -2.54
C GLU A 50 -12.73 -4.60 -2.74
N SER A 51 -12.32 -4.59 -4.01
CA SER A 51 -10.95 -4.27 -4.38
C SER A 51 -10.75 -2.76 -4.49
N ILE A 52 -9.55 -2.31 -4.12
CA ILE A 52 -9.05 -0.97 -4.41
C ILE A 52 -7.80 -1.07 -5.24
N GLU A 53 -7.48 0.02 -5.93
CA GLU A 53 -6.21 0.19 -6.63
C GLU A 53 -5.45 1.33 -5.96
N VAL A 54 -4.21 1.07 -5.57
CA VAL A 54 -3.33 2.08 -4.95
C VAL A 54 -2.10 2.22 -5.83
N LYS A 55 -1.82 3.44 -6.25
CA LYS A 55 -0.67 3.75 -7.08
C LYS A 55 0.24 4.71 -6.34
N PHE A 56 1.53 4.40 -6.31
CA PHE A 56 2.57 5.22 -5.68
C PHE A 56 3.58 5.65 -6.72
N ARG A 57 3.91 6.93 -6.74
CA ARG A 57 4.96 7.48 -7.61
C ARG A 57 6.26 7.60 -6.85
N CYS A 58 7.35 7.14 -7.47
CA CYS A 58 8.69 7.23 -6.94
C CYS A 58 9.62 7.94 -7.92
N LEU A 59 10.41 8.89 -7.39
CA LEU A 59 11.44 9.61 -8.13
C LEU A 59 12.82 9.15 -7.67
N PHE A 60 13.68 8.78 -8.61
CA PHE A 60 15.01 8.26 -8.34
C PHE A 60 16.07 9.35 -8.53
N HIS A 61 16.79 9.66 -7.46
CA HIS A 61 17.84 10.69 -7.45
C HIS A 61 19.22 10.16 -7.80
N GLU A 62 19.38 8.84 -7.78
CA GLU A 62 20.60 8.11 -8.09
C GLU A 62 20.26 6.87 -8.90
N ASP A 63 21.28 6.25 -9.51
CA ASP A 63 21.13 4.92 -10.11
C ASP A 63 20.90 3.88 -9.00
N ILE A 64 19.82 3.15 -9.05
CA ILE A 64 19.44 2.14 -8.06
C ILE A 64 19.19 0.81 -8.77
N SER A 65 19.84 -0.22 -8.28
CA SER A 65 19.66 -1.58 -8.78
C SER A 65 18.53 -2.29 -8.06
N SER A 66 17.61 -2.85 -8.84
CA SER A 66 16.56 -3.76 -8.36
C SER A 66 15.72 -3.22 -7.19
N PRO A 67 15.20 -1.98 -7.29
CA PRO A 67 14.31 -1.47 -6.25
C PRO A 67 12.98 -2.24 -6.25
N PHE A 68 12.38 -2.31 -5.08
CA PHE A 68 11.05 -2.89 -4.92
C PHE A 68 10.23 -2.07 -3.92
N PHE A 69 8.93 -2.19 -4.03
CA PHE A 69 7.98 -1.43 -3.22
C PHE A 69 7.14 -2.37 -2.36
N GLY A 70 6.97 -2.03 -1.09
CA GLY A 70 6.15 -2.78 -0.15
C GLY A 70 5.00 -1.97 0.41
N ILE A 71 3.90 -2.64 0.68
CA ILE A 71 2.75 -2.11 1.40
C ILE A 71 2.51 -2.94 2.65
N LEU A 72 2.11 -2.30 3.74
CA LEU A 72 1.75 -2.93 4.99
C LEU A 72 0.47 -2.29 5.51
N LEU A 73 -0.53 -3.10 5.77
CA LEU A 73 -1.81 -2.67 6.33
C LEU A 73 -1.90 -3.12 7.77
N LYS A 74 -2.30 -2.21 8.65
CA LYS A 74 -2.45 -2.51 10.07
C LYS A 74 -3.60 -1.75 10.71
N THR A 75 -4.03 -2.24 11.87
CA THR A 75 -4.97 -1.52 12.72
C THR A 75 -4.26 -0.34 13.40
N PRO A 76 -5.00 0.68 13.88
CA PRO A 76 -4.39 1.81 14.57
C PRO A 76 -3.62 1.44 15.84
N ASP A 77 -3.97 0.33 16.48
CA ASP A 77 -3.27 -0.20 17.66
C ASP A 77 -2.07 -1.12 17.30
N GLY A 78 -1.74 -1.19 16.01
CA GLY A 78 -0.49 -1.80 15.54
C GLY A 78 -0.56 -3.27 15.16
N VAL A 79 -1.75 -3.87 15.06
CA VAL A 79 -1.90 -5.25 14.58
C VAL A 79 -1.75 -5.28 13.07
N ILE A 80 -0.77 -6.05 12.58
CA ILE A 80 -0.54 -6.22 11.15
C ILE A 80 -1.65 -7.10 10.57
N LEU A 81 -2.33 -6.56 9.55
CA LEU A 81 -3.39 -7.26 8.83
C LEU A 81 -2.86 -7.98 7.60
N TYR A 82 -1.99 -7.31 6.84
CA TYR A 82 -1.49 -7.83 5.58
C TYR A 82 -0.27 -7.03 5.12
N GLY A 83 0.64 -7.70 4.45
CA GLY A 83 1.77 -7.06 3.80
C GLY A 83 2.11 -7.73 2.48
N ALA A 84 2.55 -6.96 1.51
CA ALA A 84 2.96 -7.46 0.20
C ALA A 84 4.06 -6.58 -0.39
N SER A 85 4.85 -7.17 -1.27
CA SER A 85 5.97 -6.50 -1.92
C SER A 85 5.96 -6.79 -3.42
N SER A 86 6.32 -5.79 -4.23
CA SER A 86 6.46 -5.97 -5.66
C SER A 86 7.52 -7.03 -6.01
N ARG A 87 8.53 -7.21 -5.15
CA ARG A 87 9.54 -8.27 -5.30
C ARG A 87 8.92 -9.66 -5.30
N GLU A 88 7.94 -9.89 -4.43
CA GLU A 88 7.26 -11.19 -4.30
C GLU A 88 6.12 -11.38 -5.32
N LEU A 89 5.48 -10.29 -5.72
CA LEU A 89 4.30 -10.33 -6.58
C LEU A 89 4.63 -10.34 -8.07
N MET A 90 5.75 -9.72 -8.46
CA MET A 90 6.15 -9.64 -9.87
C MET A 90 7.04 -10.81 -10.25
N PRO A 91 6.87 -11.38 -11.46
CA PRO A 91 7.65 -12.54 -11.90
C PRO A 91 9.11 -12.20 -12.21
N GLU A 92 9.40 -10.93 -12.52
CA GLU A 92 10.73 -10.49 -12.94
C GLU A 92 11.15 -9.24 -12.14
N ASP A 93 12.46 -9.16 -11.93
CA ASP A 93 13.10 -7.98 -11.34
C ASP A 93 13.08 -6.82 -12.33
N ILE A 94 12.86 -5.61 -11.84
CA ILE A 94 12.84 -4.41 -12.69
C ILE A 94 14.25 -4.00 -13.18
N GLY A 95 15.30 -4.52 -12.54
CA GLY A 95 16.69 -4.24 -12.92
C GLY A 95 17.20 -2.88 -12.45
N LEU A 96 18.18 -2.36 -13.19
CA LEU A 96 18.78 -1.06 -12.89
C LEU A 96 17.86 0.09 -13.28
N VAL A 97 17.56 0.94 -12.31
CA VAL A 97 16.81 2.19 -12.51
C VAL A 97 17.76 3.36 -12.49
N LYS A 98 17.77 4.15 -13.57
CA LYS A 98 18.67 5.27 -13.75
C LYS A 98 18.19 6.51 -12.98
N LYS A 99 19.16 7.32 -12.52
CA LYS A 99 18.92 8.63 -11.96
C LYS A 99 17.96 9.45 -12.83
N GLY A 100 16.99 10.09 -12.19
CA GLY A 100 15.97 10.90 -12.86
C GLY A 100 14.76 10.12 -13.32
N SER A 101 14.76 8.79 -13.21
CA SER A 101 13.61 7.96 -13.54
C SER A 101 12.45 8.19 -12.57
N VAL A 102 11.24 8.10 -13.12
CA VAL A 102 9.99 8.11 -12.38
C VAL A 102 9.32 6.76 -12.57
N ILE A 103 9.00 6.08 -11.49
CA ILE A 103 8.35 4.76 -11.55
C ILE A 103 7.08 4.80 -10.71
N ASP A 104 6.00 4.29 -11.28
CA ASP A 104 4.74 4.10 -10.59
C ASP A 104 4.58 2.62 -10.22
N PHE A 105 4.36 2.36 -8.93
CA PHE A 105 4.00 1.03 -8.42
C PHE A 105 2.51 1.01 -8.16
N THR A 106 1.81 0.09 -8.80
CA THR A 106 0.35 -0.05 -8.67
C THR A 106 0.02 -1.39 -8.03
N PHE A 107 -0.74 -1.34 -6.95
CA PHE A 107 -1.24 -2.52 -6.25
C PHE A 107 -2.76 -2.56 -6.33
N LYS A 108 -3.28 -3.71 -6.67
CA LYS A 108 -4.71 -3.98 -6.60
C LYS A 108 -4.93 -5.01 -5.49
N LEU A 109 -5.69 -4.67 -4.47
CA LEU A 109 -5.91 -5.54 -3.33
C LEU A 109 -7.37 -5.53 -2.89
N LYS A 110 -7.79 -6.64 -2.31
CA LYS A 110 -9.14 -6.81 -1.76
C LYS A 110 -9.14 -6.35 -0.30
N MET A 111 -10.03 -5.41 0.03
CA MET A 111 -10.16 -4.86 1.38
C MET A 111 -11.10 -5.72 2.23
N ASN A 112 -10.74 -6.96 2.45
CA ASN A 112 -11.58 -7.95 3.11
C ASN A 112 -11.38 -7.96 4.62
N PHE A 113 -11.51 -6.78 5.23
CA PHE A 113 -11.29 -6.54 6.65
C PHE A 113 -12.55 -6.04 7.32
N ASN A 114 -12.64 -6.21 8.63
CA ASN A 114 -13.78 -5.74 9.40
C ASN A 114 -13.82 -4.20 9.45
N ASN A 115 -14.94 -3.68 9.92
CA ASN A 115 -15.19 -2.24 10.03
C ASN A 115 -14.11 -1.53 10.83
N GLY A 116 -13.75 -0.35 10.38
CA GLY A 116 -12.85 0.52 11.09
C GLY A 116 -11.74 1.10 10.23
N PRO A 117 -10.87 1.91 10.85
CA PRO A 117 -9.74 2.52 10.17
C PRO A 117 -8.61 1.52 9.94
N ILE A 118 -7.97 1.65 8.79
CA ILE A 118 -6.77 0.89 8.43
C ILE A 118 -5.66 1.88 8.09
N LEU A 119 -4.50 1.68 8.70
CA LEU A 119 -3.28 2.45 8.40
C LEU A 119 -2.45 1.70 7.37
N PHE A 120 -1.96 2.45 6.37
CA PHE A 120 -0.98 1.96 5.41
C PHE A 120 0.39 2.52 5.76
N SER A 121 1.36 1.60 5.82
CA SER A 121 2.78 1.91 5.78
C SER A 121 3.31 1.46 4.43
N VAL A 122 4.15 2.27 3.81
CA VAL A 122 4.72 1.98 2.51
C VAL A 122 6.22 2.14 2.52
N GLY A 123 6.92 1.44 1.64
CA GLY A 123 8.36 1.47 1.61
C GLY A 123 8.94 1.15 0.24
N LEU A 124 9.93 1.96 -0.13
CA LEU A 124 10.78 1.73 -1.29
C LEU A 124 12.15 1.26 -0.79
N THR A 125 12.60 0.12 -1.29
CA THR A 125 13.79 -0.57 -0.80
C THR A 125 14.58 -1.11 -1.99
N HIS A 126 15.89 -1.30 -1.83
CA HIS A 126 16.68 -2.07 -2.78
C HIS A 126 17.66 -2.98 -2.03
N CYS A 127 18.19 -3.96 -2.74
CA CYS A 127 19.26 -4.79 -2.22
C CYS A 127 20.59 -4.09 -2.49
N ASP A 128 21.39 -3.87 -1.46
CA ASP A 128 22.70 -3.24 -1.61
C ASP A 128 23.75 -4.20 -2.22
N GLU A 129 24.95 -3.71 -2.42
CA GLU A 129 26.07 -4.49 -2.98
C GLU A 129 26.49 -5.69 -2.12
N PHE A 130 26.11 -5.70 -0.84
CA PHE A 130 26.40 -6.79 0.10
C PHE A 130 25.25 -7.79 0.24
N GLY A 131 24.17 -7.62 -0.53
CA GLY A 131 23.00 -8.49 -0.49
C GLY A 131 22.03 -8.17 0.65
N SER A 132 22.17 -7.02 1.31
CA SER A 132 21.27 -6.56 2.37
C SER A 132 20.22 -5.60 1.82
N ASP A 133 19.01 -5.66 2.39
CA ASP A 133 17.95 -4.73 2.05
C ASP A 133 18.26 -3.36 2.66
N GLU A 134 18.34 -2.33 1.82
CA GLU A 134 18.56 -0.94 2.22
C GLU A 134 17.30 -0.13 1.96
N PRO A 135 16.69 0.46 3.01
CA PRO A 135 15.54 1.35 2.84
C PRO A 135 15.93 2.63 2.12
N LEU A 136 15.24 2.93 1.03
CA LEU A 136 15.38 4.19 0.31
C LEU A 136 14.44 5.25 0.86
N ASP A 137 13.18 4.90 1.02
CA ASP A 137 12.16 5.78 1.60
C ASP A 137 11.07 4.94 2.25
N ARG A 138 10.96 5.00 3.56
CA ARG A 138 9.93 4.33 4.35
C ARG A 138 8.97 5.37 4.92
N ARG A 139 7.69 5.21 4.65
CA ARG A 139 6.63 6.10 5.12
C ARG A 139 5.65 5.30 5.96
N TYR A 140 5.93 5.23 7.27
CA TYR A 140 5.14 4.43 8.22
C TYR A 140 3.92 5.20 8.71
N ASP A 141 2.78 4.51 8.78
CA ASP A 141 1.50 5.07 9.25
C ASP A 141 1.08 6.33 8.48
N ALA A 142 1.36 6.33 7.18
CA ALA A 142 1.26 7.53 6.36
C ALA A 142 -0.14 7.77 5.80
N ILE A 143 -0.95 6.72 5.66
CA ILE A 143 -2.27 6.78 5.02
C ILE A 143 -3.29 6.10 5.91
N LEU A 144 -4.47 6.71 6.06
CA LEU A 144 -5.60 6.09 6.74
C LEU A 144 -6.80 6.03 5.82
N ILE A 145 -7.39 4.85 5.70
CA ILE A 145 -8.65 4.64 4.99
C ILE A 145 -9.60 3.84 5.88
N ASN A 146 -10.88 4.17 5.84
CA ASN A 146 -11.89 3.45 6.60
C ASN A 146 -12.49 2.32 5.78
N VAL A 147 -12.83 1.22 6.44
CA VAL A 147 -13.58 0.10 5.86
C VAL A 147 -14.99 0.09 6.45
N ASP A 148 -15.97 -0.01 5.57
CA ASP A 148 -17.36 -0.27 5.92
C ASP A 148 -17.75 -1.62 5.32
N HIS A 149 -17.68 -2.66 6.13
CA HIS A 149 -18.04 -4.02 5.72
C HIS A 149 -19.52 -4.27 6.03
N LYS A 150 -20.30 -4.61 5.00
CA LYS A 150 -21.75 -4.81 5.15
C LYS A 150 -22.10 -6.14 5.83
N LYS A 151 -21.21 -7.09 5.80
CA LYS A 151 -21.36 -8.40 6.44
C LYS A 151 -20.90 -8.33 7.90
N ARG A 152 -21.61 -8.99 8.79
CA ARG A 152 -21.23 -9.07 10.20
C ARG A 152 -20.42 -10.32 10.47
N PHE A 153 -19.27 -10.18 11.07
CA PHE A 153 -18.41 -11.26 11.53
C PHE A 153 -17.55 -10.78 12.70
N ILE A 154 -16.98 -11.72 13.42
CA ILE A 154 -16.07 -11.48 14.54
C ILE A 154 -14.63 -11.60 14.02
N GLY A 155 -13.75 -10.71 14.48
CA GLY A 155 -12.34 -10.72 14.09
C GLY A 155 -12.01 -9.66 13.05
N LEU A 156 -10.82 -9.77 12.49
CA LEU A 156 -10.25 -8.71 11.64
C LEU A 156 -10.42 -8.98 10.14
N VAL A 157 -10.51 -10.25 9.75
CA VAL A 157 -10.54 -10.67 8.36
C VAL A 157 -11.76 -11.52 8.09
N ASP A 158 -12.46 -11.24 7.00
CA ASP A 158 -13.57 -12.07 6.54
C ASP A 158 -13.02 -13.29 5.79
N ALA A 159 -13.23 -14.48 6.38
CA ALA A 159 -12.81 -15.74 5.77
C ALA A 159 -13.78 -16.24 4.69
N GLU A 160 -14.82 -15.45 4.37
CA GLU A 160 -15.82 -15.77 3.35
C GLU A 160 -16.51 -17.12 3.59
N THR A 161 -16.83 -17.39 4.88
CA THR A 161 -17.40 -18.67 5.31
C THR A 161 -18.83 -18.83 4.80
N GLU A 162 -19.12 -20.01 4.31
CA GLU A 162 -20.46 -20.42 3.92
C GLU A 162 -21.01 -21.48 4.91
N CYS A 163 -22.31 -21.51 5.08
CA CYS A 163 -22.97 -22.48 5.95
C CYS A 163 -24.21 -23.04 5.24
N VAL A 164 -24.38 -24.34 5.29
CA VAL A 164 -25.57 -25.04 4.83
C VAL A 164 -26.21 -25.76 6.01
N ILE A 165 -27.52 -25.61 6.19
CA ILE A 165 -28.28 -26.26 7.24
C ILE A 165 -29.24 -27.27 6.62
N GLU A 166 -29.11 -28.51 7.02
CA GLU A 166 -30.05 -29.57 6.63
C GLU A 166 -30.71 -30.15 7.90
N VAL A 167 -32.04 -30.22 7.87
CA VAL A 167 -32.80 -30.79 8.96
C VAL A 167 -33.20 -32.24 8.60
N ASN A 168 -32.59 -33.18 9.29
CA ASN A 168 -32.87 -34.62 9.06
C ASN A 168 -33.99 -35.08 9.99
N LYS A 169 -34.92 -35.80 9.43
CA LYS A 169 -36.07 -36.36 10.18
C LYS A 169 -35.92 -37.84 10.38
#